data_4547f8ce0d354cf85744e284946e88a1
#
_entry.id   4547f8ce0d354cf85744e284946e88a1
#
_cell.length_a   1.000
_cell.length_b   1.000
_cell.length_c   1.000
_cell.angle_alpha   90.00
_cell.angle_beta   90.00
_cell.angle_gamma   90.00
#
_symmetry.space_group_name_H-M   'P 1'
#
loop_
_entity.id
_entity.type
_entity.pdbx_description
1 polymer ?
#
loop_
_entity_poly.entity_id
_entity_poly.type
_entity_poly.pdbx_seq_one_letter_code
_entity_poly.pdbx_strand_id
1 'polypeptide(L)'
;MSSLAKMWREFRTIAFLTIDTLFWSKKTIFVALISLFIVALAILARLILTYNWIQAPFTPPQVFATLMSTAVVHFLVVFITLFYGTALISEEVEGKTLTYLFLRPIPKPVIMLGKYLALVWITLLLVLPSIVFSYLILYLGSDLGLFFEDMGALAQDLGIVVLAILAYGALFALIGAWLRHSVLAGLLYAFGWEGIIPYLPGYLRKLTITHYIQSILPHDDTAGAIAMLIGERSGPLESLLTLVLLAVLFLSTASLIVREKEYLIEQ
;
A
#
# COMPACT_ATOMS: atom_id res chain seq x y z
N MET A 1 -1.80 -13.49 35.77
CA MET A 1 -1.97 -12.75 34.52
C MET A 1 -2.46 -13.74 33.48
N SER A 2 -3.60 -13.46 32.80
CA SER A 2 -4.15 -14.35 31.79
C SER A 2 -3.15 -14.51 30.62
N SER A 3 -3.12 -15.68 29.98
CA SER A 3 -2.24 -15.96 28.83
C SER A 3 -2.43 -14.94 27.70
N LEU A 4 -3.65 -14.42 27.54
CA LEU A 4 -4.01 -13.36 26.59
C LEU A 4 -3.31 -12.03 26.89
N ALA A 5 -3.21 -11.61 28.14
CA ALA A 5 -2.55 -10.36 28.52
C ALA A 5 -1.03 -10.42 28.27
N LYS A 6 -0.41 -11.60 28.46
CA LYS A 6 0.98 -11.84 28.13
C LYS A 6 1.21 -11.75 26.60
N MET A 7 0.39 -12.44 25.83
CA MET A 7 0.45 -12.46 24.37
C MET A 7 0.25 -11.05 23.77
N TRP A 8 -0.70 -10.27 24.29
CA TRP A 8 -0.93 -8.87 23.87
C TRP A 8 0.27 -7.96 24.16
N ARG A 9 0.92 -8.13 25.32
CA ARG A 9 2.14 -7.37 25.66
C ARG A 9 3.29 -7.72 24.73
N GLU A 10 3.50 -8.99 24.44
CA GLU A 10 4.54 -9.48 23.54
C GLU A 10 4.31 -8.95 22.12
N PHE A 11 3.08 -9.02 21.62
CA PHE A 11 2.68 -8.47 20.33
C PHE A 11 2.99 -6.97 20.22
N ARG A 12 2.56 -6.18 21.20
CA ARG A 12 2.82 -4.75 21.24
C ARG A 12 4.31 -4.44 21.26
N THR A 13 5.10 -5.19 22.02
CA THR A 13 6.55 -5.00 22.09
C THR A 13 7.21 -5.28 20.75
N ILE A 14 6.82 -6.34 20.03
CA ILE A 14 7.34 -6.65 18.69
C ILE A 14 6.96 -5.54 17.70
N ALA A 15 5.72 -5.10 17.70
CA ALA A 15 5.27 -4.04 16.82
C ALA A 15 6.08 -2.74 17.05
N PHE A 16 6.27 -2.33 18.31
CA PHE A 16 7.05 -1.13 18.64
C PHE A 16 8.53 -1.25 18.25
N LEU A 17 9.18 -2.38 18.53
CA LEU A 17 10.57 -2.61 18.13
C LEU A 17 10.72 -2.59 16.60
N THR A 18 9.75 -3.17 15.89
CA THR A 18 9.77 -3.16 14.42
C THR A 18 9.54 -1.76 13.86
N ILE A 19 8.63 -0.98 14.44
CA ILE A 19 8.41 0.42 14.05
C ILE A 19 9.70 1.23 14.24
N ASP A 20 10.34 1.12 15.39
CA ASP A 20 11.59 1.84 15.69
C ASP A 20 12.70 1.47 14.70
N THR A 21 12.89 0.17 14.46
CA THR A 21 13.88 -0.32 13.50
C THR A 21 13.60 0.14 12.07
N LEU A 22 12.34 0.10 11.63
CA LEU A 22 11.94 0.56 10.32
C LEU A 22 12.11 2.08 10.20
N PHE A 23 11.71 2.85 11.22
CA PHE A 23 11.75 4.31 11.19
C PHE A 23 13.15 4.86 10.94
N TRP A 24 14.16 4.27 11.59
CA TRP A 24 15.57 4.67 11.43
C TRP A 24 16.29 3.97 10.28
N SER A 25 15.59 3.18 9.47
CA SER A 25 16.18 2.47 8.35
C SER A 25 16.43 3.39 7.15
N LYS A 26 17.49 3.12 6.38
CA LYS A 26 17.77 3.81 5.11
C LYS A 26 16.59 3.68 4.12
N LYS A 27 15.80 2.63 4.24
CA LYS A 27 14.60 2.38 3.40
C LYS A 27 13.52 3.41 3.67
N THR A 28 13.32 3.80 4.92
CA THR A 28 12.31 4.81 5.28
C THR A 28 12.67 6.17 4.72
N ILE A 29 13.96 6.53 4.66
CA ILE A 29 14.39 7.74 3.97
C ILE A 29 14.03 7.68 2.48
N PHE A 30 14.28 6.54 1.83
CA PHE A 30 13.93 6.34 0.42
C PHE A 30 12.42 6.42 0.19
N VAL A 31 11.62 5.77 1.05
CA VAL A 31 10.15 5.81 1.00
C VAL A 31 9.63 7.22 1.25
N ALA A 32 10.20 7.95 2.21
CA ALA A 32 9.84 9.35 2.47
C ALA A 32 10.14 10.24 1.26
N LEU A 33 11.27 10.02 0.56
CA LEU A 33 11.59 10.73 -0.68
C LEU A 33 10.56 10.45 -1.79
N ILE A 34 10.13 9.19 -1.95
CA ILE A 34 9.08 8.84 -2.93
C ILE A 34 7.74 9.49 -2.53
N SER A 35 7.39 9.50 -1.25
CA SER A 35 6.18 10.18 -0.78
C SER A 35 6.25 11.69 -1.00
N LEU A 36 7.42 12.29 -0.77
CA LEU A 36 7.66 13.72 -1.05
C LEU A 36 7.60 14.02 -2.55
N PHE A 37 8.00 13.08 -3.41
CA PHE A 37 7.90 13.22 -4.86
C PHE A 37 6.45 13.38 -5.31
N ILE A 38 5.49 12.71 -4.68
CA ILE A 38 4.04 12.90 -4.97
C ILE A 38 3.62 14.33 -4.64
N VAL A 39 4.09 14.87 -3.51
CA VAL A 39 3.82 16.26 -3.13
C VAL A 39 4.46 17.24 -4.15
N ALA A 40 5.66 16.94 -4.61
CA ALA A 40 6.33 17.74 -5.65
C ALA A 40 5.56 17.71 -6.98
N LEU A 41 4.99 16.55 -7.36
CA LEU A 41 4.10 16.46 -8.54
C LEU A 41 2.84 17.32 -8.37
N ALA A 42 2.24 17.35 -7.17
CA ALA A 42 1.11 18.21 -6.88
C ALA A 42 1.46 19.69 -6.98
N ILE A 43 2.64 20.11 -6.49
CA ILE A 43 3.15 21.47 -6.65
C ILE A 43 3.34 21.82 -8.13
N LEU A 44 3.98 20.94 -8.88
CA LEU A 44 4.19 21.14 -10.32
C LEU A 44 2.86 21.28 -11.07
N ALA A 45 1.92 20.38 -10.80
CA ALA A 45 0.58 20.43 -11.38
C ALA A 45 -0.13 21.75 -11.03
N ARG A 46 -0.02 22.20 -9.78
CA ARG A 46 -0.58 23.49 -9.36
C ARG A 46 0.03 24.68 -10.09
N LEU A 47 1.35 24.69 -10.30
CA LEU A 47 2.02 25.72 -11.08
C LEU A 47 1.53 25.73 -12.54
N ILE A 48 1.40 24.56 -13.16
CA ILE A 48 0.86 24.43 -14.53
C ILE A 48 -0.55 25.03 -14.63
N LEU A 49 -1.43 24.71 -13.66
CA LEU A 49 -2.79 25.26 -13.61
C LEU A 49 -2.79 26.79 -13.41
N THR A 50 -1.91 27.31 -12.55
CA THR A 50 -1.88 28.74 -12.21
C THR A 50 -1.35 29.59 -13.37
N TYR A 51 -0.32 29.12 -14.06
CA TYR A 51 0.31 29.86 -15.16
C TYR A 51 -0.25 29.52 -16.54
N ASN A 52 -1.27 28.65 -16.63
CA ASN A 52 -1.89 28.24 -17.90
C ASN A 52 -0.87 27.78 -18.97
N TRP A 53 0.20 27.12 -18.56
CA TRP A 53 1.24 26.64 -19.48
C TRP A 53 0.71 25.63 -20.50
N ILE A 54 -0.35 24.94 -20.16
CA ILE A 54 -1.03 24.00 -21.05
C ILE A 54 -2.46 24.53 -21.23
N GLN A 55 -2.86 24.80 -22.46
CA GLN A 55 -4.23 25.24 -22.81
C GLN A 55 -5.23 24.08 -22.75
N ALA A 56 -5.22 23.30 -21.67
CA ALA A 56 -6.16 22.21 -21.44
C ALA A 56 -7.08 22.57 -20.28
N PRO A 57 -8.37 22.30 -20.37
CA PRO A 57 -9.36 22.65 -19.34
C PRO A 57 -9.29 21.68 -18.16
N PHE A 58 -8.12 21.51 -17.55
CA PHE A 58 -7.99 20.69 -16.34
C PHE A 58 -8.45 21.46 -15.11
N THR A 59 -9.32 20.84 -14.33
CA THR A 59 -9.74 21.37 -13.04
C THR A 59 -8.92 20.74 -11.90
N PRO A 60 -8.75 21.43 -10.74
CA PRO A 60 -8.04 20.86 -9.60
C PRO A 60 -8.56 19.46 -9.17
N PRO A 61 -9.89 19.18 -9.11
CA PRO A 61 -10.39 17.85 -8.83
C PRO A 61 -9.93 16.77 -9.81
N GLN A 62 -9.94 17.07 -11.12
CA GLN A 62 -9.50 16.12 -12.14
C GLN A 62 -8.01 15.79 -12.03
N VAL A 63 -7.18 16.80 -11.74
CA VAL A 63 -5.75 16.60 -11.53
C VAL A 63 -5.50 15.78 -10.28
N PHE A 64 -6.23 16.05 -9.19
CA PHE A 64 -6.15 15.28 -7.97
C PHE A 64 -6.57 13.83 -8.19
N ALA A 65 -7.70 13.60 -8.88
CA ALA A 65 -8.18 12.27 -9.24
C ALA A 65 -7.14 11.45 -10.03
N THR A 66 -6.51 12.08 -11.04
CA THR A 66 -5.46 11.44 -11.82
C THR A 66 -4.21 11.13 -10.99
N LEU A 67 -3.83 12.04 -10.10
CA LEU A 67 -2.70 11.85 -9.19
C LEU A 67 -2.99 10.70 -8.22
N MET A 68 -4.20 10.63 -7.66
CA MET A 68 -4.62 9.56 -6.76
C MET A 68 -4.63 8.21 -7.46
N SER A 69 -5.29 8.09 -8.61
CA SER A 69 -5.42 6.81 -9.31
C SER A 69 -4.06 6.31 -9.83
N THR A 70 -3.26 7.17 -10.46
CA THR A 70 -2.03 6.76 -11.13
C THR A 70 -0.81 6.79 -10.20
N ALA A 71 -0.54 7.93 -9.57
CA ALA A 71 0.71 8.10 -8.82
C ALA A 71 0.62 7.50 -7.41
N VAL A 72 -0.50 7.65 -6.71
CA VAL A 72 -0.63 7.13 -5.35
C VAL A 72 -0.96 5.65 -5.35
N VAL A 73 -2.06 5.23 -5.97
CA VAL A 73 -2.54 3.84 -5.89
C VAL A 73 -1.65 2.89 -6.67
N HIS A 74 -1.37 3.17 -7.95
CA HIS A 74 -0.60 2.25 -8.78
C HIS A 74 0.91 2.28 -8.52
N PHE A 75 1.45 3.40 -8.11
CA PHE A 75 2.89 3.52 -7.93
C PHE A 75 3.28 3.56 -6.44
N LEU A 76 2.87 4.60 -5.69
CA LEU A 76 3.34 4.83 -4.34
C LEU A 76 3.01 3.66 -3.40
N VAL A 77 1.73 3.26 -3.33
CA VAL A 77 1.27 2.21 -2.42
C VAL A 77 1.89 0.86 -2.76
N VAL A 78 1.91 0.49 -4.04
CA VAL A 78 2.48 -0.78 -4.49
C VAL A 78 3.98 -0.84 -4.19
N PHE A 79 4.72 0.23 -4.51
CA PHE A 79 6.17 0.29 -4.26
C PHE A 79 6.53 0.22 -2.78
N ILE A 80 5.85 1.02 -1.95
CA ILE A 80 6.16 1.07 -0.52
C ILE A 80 5.85 -0.27 0.14
N THR A 81 4.66 -0.82 -0.13
CA THR A 81 4.27 -2.12 0.43
C THR A 81 5.12 -3.26 -0.08
N LEU A 82 5.60 -3.19 -1.33
CA LEU A 82 6.58 -4.15 -1.87
C LEU A 82 7.87 -4.13 -1.07
N PHE A 83 8.51 -2.96 -0.93
CA PHE A 83 9.80 -2.86 -0.25
C PHE A 83 9.72 -3.25 1.22
N TYR A 84 8.72 -2.78 1.94
CA TYR A 84 8.56 -3.15 3.34
C TYR A 84 8.02 -4.59 3.52
N GLY A 85 7.05 -5.01 2.70
CA GLY A 85 6.42 -6.32 2.83
C GLY A 85 7.37 -7.47 2.53
N THR A 86 8.11 -7.38 1.42
CA THR A 86 9.10 -8.41 1.07
C THR A 86 10.24 -8.46 2.08
N ALA A 87 10.63 -7.34 2.66
CA ALA A 87 11.71 -7.24 3.63
C ALA A 87 11.35 -7.78 5.03
N LEU A 88 10.07 -7.87 5.37
CA LEU A 88 9.57 -8.21 6.70
C LEU A 88 10.21 -9.46 7.33
N ILE A 89 10.44 -10.49 6.54
CA ILE A 89 11.03 -11.76 6.95
C ILE A 89 12.38 -11.99 6.26
N SER A 90 12.50 -11.64 4.96
CA SER A 90 13.71 -11.94 4.19
C SER A 90 14.97 -11.30 4.77
N GLU A 91 14.89 -10.08 5.29
CA GLU A 91 16.05 -9.42 5.91
C GLU A 91 16.52 -10.08 7.19
N GLU A 92 15.61 -10.63 7.98
CA GLU A 92 16.00 -11.36 9.19
C GLU A 92 16.60 -12.73 8.88
N VAL A 93 16.16 -13.35 7.77
CA VAL A 93 16.78 -14.57 7.26
C VAL A 93 18.20 -14.27 6.79
N GLU A 94 18.38 -13.23 5.97
CA GLU A 94 19.68 -12.81 5.46
C GLU A 94 20.63 -12.33 6.57
N GLY A 95 20.07 -11.57 7.54
CA GLY A 95 20.82 -11.06 8.68
C GLY A 95 21.12 -12.10 9.77
N LYS A 96 20.66 -13.38 9.60
CA LYS A 96 20.77 -14.45 10.60
C LYS A 96 20.18 -14.10 11.98
N THR A 97 19.32 -13.07 12.05
CA THR A 97 18.69 -12.60 13.29
C THR A 97 17.41 -13.36 13.63
N LEU A 98 16.83 -14.03 12.66
CA LEU A 98 15.58 -14.78 12.80
C LEU A 98 15.70 -15.87 13.88
N THR A 99 16.85 -16.54 13.98
CA THR A 99 17.12 -17.58 14.99
C THR A 99 16.98 -17.04 16.41
N TYR A 100 17.54 -15.88 16.69
CA TYR A 100 17.41 -15.25 18.00
C TYR A 100 15.98 -14.85 18.35
N LEU A 101 15.20 -14.48 17.32
CA LEU A 101 13.79 -14.14 17.50
C LEU A 101 12.94 -15.37 17.80
N PHE A 102 13.24 -16.51 17.16
CA PHE A 102 12.50 -17.77 17.34
C PHE A 102 12.91 -18.56 18.59
N LEU A 103 14.04 -18.24 19.21
CA LEU A 103 14.43 -18.79 20.50
C LEU A 103 13.61 -18.20 21.67
N ARG A 104 12.91 -17.10 21.47
CA ARG A 104 12.01 -16.54 22.47
C ARG A 104 10.72 -17.36 22.52
N PRO A 105 10.10 -17.53 23.69
CA PRO A 105 8.86 -18.30 23.86
C PRO A 105 7.64 -17.53 23.33
N ILE A 106 7.72 -16.99 22.11
CA ILE A 106 6.67 -16.22 21.46
C ILE A 106 6.19 -17.01 20.24
N PRO A 107 4.88 -17.20 20.06
CA PRO A 107 4.36 -17.90 18.88
C PRO A 107 4.75 -17.17 17.59
N LYS A 108 5.34 -17.90 16.63
CA LYS A 108 5.76 -17.34 15.34
C LYS A 108 4.67 -16.51 14.61
N PRO A 109 3.37 -16.91 14.61
CA PRO A 109 2.30 -16.11 14.03
C PRO A 109 2.14 -14.72 14.68
N VAL A 110 2.35 -14.62 16.00
CA VAL A 110 2.28 -13.33 16.72
C VAL A 110 3.40 -12.38 16.27
N ILE A 111 4.59 -12.92 16.00
CA ILE A 111 5.72 -12.16 15.45
C ILE A 111 5.35 -11.61 14.07
N MET A 112 4.81 -12.47 13.20
CA MET A 112 4.41 -12.06 11.84
C MET A 112 3.35 -10.97 11.86
N LEU A 113 2.31 -11.13 12.68
CA LEU A 113 1.24 -10.14 12.83
C LEU A 113 1.77 -8.81 13.38
N GLY A 114 2.64 -8.85 14.40
CA GLY A 114 3.24 -7.64 14.98
C GLY A 114 4.06 -6.85 13.95
N LYS A 115 4.86 -7.54 13.16
CA LYS A 115 5.65 -6.95 12.08
C LYS A 115 4.80 -6.39 10.96
N TYR A 116 3.76 -7.12 10.55
CA TYR A 116 2.82 -6.66 9.54
C TYR A 116 2.11 -5.37 9.98
N LEU A 117 1.65 -5.30 11.23
CA LEU A 117 1.04 -4.06 11.73
C LEU A 117 2.03 -2.91 11.84
N ALA A 118 3.30 -3.18 12.15
CA ALA A 118 4.34 -2.16 12.12
C ALA A 118 4.55 -1.61 10.69
N LEU A 119 4.57 -2.50 9.69
CA LEU A 119 4.62 -2.12 8.28
C LEU A 119 3.43 -1.23 7.90
N VAL A 120 2.21 -1.67 8.20
CA VAL A 120 0.99 -0.90 7.90
C VAL A 120 1.08 0.48 8.54
N TRP A 121 1.43 0.56 9.83
CA TRP A 121 1.50 1.82 10.56
C TRP A 121 2.51 2.79 9.96
N ILE A 122 3.73 2.33 9.66
CA ILE A 122 4.77 3.21 9.09
C ILE A 122 4.43 3.66 7.67
N THR A 123 3.82 2.77 6.89
CA THR A 123 3.36 3.11 5.53
C THR A 123 2.25 4.17 5.58
N LEU A 124 1.27 4.01 6.47
CA LEU A 124 0.21 5.00 6.67
C LEU A 124 0.78 6.35 7.10
N LEU A 125 1.73 6.36 8.03
CA LEU A 125 2.38 7.58 8.52
C LEU A 125 3.08 8.36 7.41
N LEU A 126 3.60 7.69 6.39
CA LEU A 126 4.30 8.33 5.28
C LEU A 126 3.36 8.71 4.12
N VAL A 127 2.39 7.85 3.82
CA VAL A 127 1.52 8.00 2.64
C VAL A 127 0.36 8.96 2.91
N LEU A 128 -0.36 8.82 4.03
CA LEU A 128 -1.54 9.66 4.27
C LEU A 128 -1.23 11.16 4.33
N PRO A 129 -0.16 11.62 5.02
CA PRO A 129 0.19 13.04 4.98
C PRO A 129 0.53 13.53 3.57
N SER A 130 1.21 12.73 2.74
CA SER A 130 1.56 13.13 1.38
C SER A 130 0.31 13.36 0.51
N ILE A 131 -0.74 12.56 0.70
CA ILE A 131 -2.03 12.74 0.01
C ILE A 131 -2.71 14.03 0.50
N VAL A 132 -2.78 14.23 1.82
CA VAL A 132 -3.41 15.44 2.39
C VAL A 132 -2.68 16.70 1.95
N PHE A 133 -1.35 16.72 1.96
CA PHE A 133 -0.58 17.86 1.45
C PHE A 133 -0.80 18.08 -0.05
N SER A 134 -0.86 17.02 -0.86
CA SER A 134 -1.14 17.13 -2.28
C SER A 134 -2.52 17.73 -2.55
N TYR A 135 -3.54 17.31 -1.78
CA TYR A 135 -4.87 17.89 -1.84
C TYR A 135 -4.85 19.38 -1.49
N LEU A 136 -4.27 19.74 -0.34
CA LEU A 136 -4.18 21.14 0.10
C LEU A 136 -3.49 22.03 -0.95
N ILE A 137 -2.39 21.56 -1.55
CA ILE A 137 -1.62 22.30 -2.55
C ILE A 137 -2.44 22.50 -3.82
N LEU A 138 -3.12 21.47 -4.33
CA LEU A 138 -3.90 21.56 -5.55
C LEU A 138 -5.11 22.51 -5.40
N TYR A 139 -5.74 22.53 -4.25
CA TYR A 139 -6.89 23.40 -3.97
C TYR A 139 -6.51 24.79 -3.43
N LEU A 140 -5.22 25.06 -3.18
CA LEU A 140 -4.73 26.34 -2.70
C LEU A 140 -5.07 27.46 -3.71
N GLY A 141 -5.88 28.45 -3.29
CA GLY A 141 -6.34 29.53 -4.17
C GLY A 141 -7.45 29.15 -5.16
N SER A 142 -8.06 27.97 -5.02
CA SER A 142 -9.32 27.63 -5.66
C SER A 142 -10.50 28.18 -4.83
N ASP A 143 -11.71 28.06 -5.39
CA ASP A 143 -12.92 28.43 -4.67
C ASP A 143 -13.08 27.57 -3.40
N LEU A 144 -13.37 28.21 -2.26
CA LEU A 144 -13.61 27.51 -0.99
C LEU A 144 -14.79 26.53 -1.08
N GLY A 145 -15.76 26.80 -1.95
CA GLY A 145 -16.86 25.87 -2.21
C GLY A 145 -16.36 24.52 -2.71
N LEU A 146 -15.54 24.51 -3.75
CA LEU A 146 -14.94 23.30 -4.31
C LEU A 146 -14.08 22.53 -3.30
N PHE A 147 -13.34 23.26 -2.46
CA PHE A 147 -12.52 22.63 -1.41
C PHE A 147 -13.38 21.80 -0.42
N PHE A 148 -14.51 22.34 0.03
CA PHE A 148 -15.36 21.63 0.98
C PHE A 148 -16.24 20.55 0.32
N GLU A 149 -16.66 20.74 -0.92
CA GLU A 149 -17.41 19.74 -1.68
C GLU A 149 -16.60 18.45 -1.88
N ASP A 150 -15.31 18.57 -2.23
CA ASP A 150 -14.45 17.44 -2.49
C ASP A 150 -13.80 16.83 -1.25
N MET A 151 -14.02 17.40 -0.07
CA MET A 151 -13.48 16.87 1.19
C MET A 151 -14.03 15.49 1.54
N GLY A 152 -15.26 15.20 1.13
CA GLY A 152 -15.87 13.87 1.25
C GLY A 152 -15.15 12.82 0.38
N ALA A 153 -14.78 13.19 -0.85
CA ALA A 153 -14.01 12.35 -1.75
C ALA A 153 -12.60 12.09 -1.20
N LEU A 154 -11.93 13.10 -0.65
CA LEU A 154 -10.64 12.93 0.04
C LEU A 154 -10.72 11.91 1.18
N ALA A 155 -11.77 11.96 2.01
CA ALA A 155 -11.94 11.01 3.11
C ALA A 155 -12.13 9.57 2.59
N GLN A 156 -12.87 9.39 1.48
CA GLN A 156 -13.01 8.11 0.80
C GLN A 156 -11.67 7.62 0.25
N ASP A 157 -10.91 8.48 -0.43
CA ASP A 157 -9.59 8.17 -0.97
C ASP A 157 -8.62 7.70 0.11
N LEU A 158 -8.57 8.40 1.26
CA LEU A 158 -7.76 7.98 2.39
C LEU A 158 -8.17 6.59 2.90
N GLY A 159 -9.47 6.31 2.99
CA GLY A 159 -10.00 4.99 3.36
C GLY A 159 -9.59 3.89 2.36
N ILE A 160 -9.67 4.18 1.07
CA ILE A 160 -9.29 3.25 0.01
C ILE A 160 -7.78 2.96 0.04
N VAL A 161 -6.96 3.98 0.27
CA VAL A 161 -5.50 3.81 0.42
C VAL A 161 -5.15 2.95 1.63
N VAL A 162 -5.88 3.08 2.75
CA VAL A 162 -5.72 2.19 3.91
C VAL A 162 -6.01 0.73 3.51
N LEU A 163 -7.11 0.47 2.80
CA LEU A 163 -7.45 -0.86 2.30
C LEU A 163 -6.39 -1.40 1.31
N ALA A 164 -5.89 -0.55 0.43
CA ALA A 164 -4.84 -0.90 -0.52
C ALA A 164 -3.55 -1.30 0.20
N ILE A 165 -3.13 -0.53 1.21
CA ILE A 165 -1.95 -0.84 2.04
C ILE A 165 -2.13 -2.17 2.77
N LEU A 166 -3.33 -2.44 3.30
CA LEU A 166 -3.62 -3.72 3.94
C LEU A 166 -3.54 -4.89 2.96
N ALA A 167 -4.14 -4.79 1.78
CA ALA A 167 -4.15 -5.86 0.81
C ALA A 167 -2.76 -6.13 0.20
N TYR A 168 -2.10 -5.09 -0.33
CA TYR A 168 -0.75 -5.21 -0.90
C TYR A 168 0.30 -5.55 0.14
N GLY A 169 0.21 -4.95 1.34
CA GLY A 169 1.10 -5.26 2.45
C GLY A 169 1.05 -6.74 2.84
N ALA A 170 -0.16 -7.33 2.91
CA ALA A 170 -0.35 -8.73 3.20
C ALA A 170 0.20 -9.64 2.08
N LEU A 171 -0.04 -9.28 0.82
CA LEU A 171 0.48 -10.00 -0.33
C LEU A 171 2.01 -10.00 -0.35
N PHE A 172 2.66 -8.83 -0.22
CA PHE A 172 4.11 -8.75 -0.25
C PHE A 172 4.76 -9.36 1.00
N ALA A 173 4.07 -9.33 2.13
CA ALA A 173 4.48 -10.07 3.32
C ALA A 173 4.44 -11.59 3.09
N LEU A 174 3.43 -12.10 2.37
CA LEU A 174 3.36 -13.50 1.95
C LEU A 174 4.53 -13.86 1.00
N ILE A 175 4.79 -13.04 0.00
CA ILE A 175 5.92 -13.23 -0.93
C ILE A 175 7.24 -13.24 -0.17
N GLY A 176 7.41 -12.32 0.81
CA GLY A 176 8.59 -12.24 1.68
C GLY A 176 8.81 -13.48 2.57
N ALA A 177 7.72 -14.06 3.06
CA ALA A 177 7.77 -15.29 3.86
C ALA A 177 8.02 -16.55 3.03
N TRP A 178 7.54 -16.56 1.78
CA TRP A 178 7.57 -17.76 0.93
C TRP A 178 8.85 -17.87 0.09
N LEU A 179 9.27 -16.80 -0.58
CA LEU A 179 10.31 -16.81 -1.60
C LEU A 179 11.66 -16.30 -1.08
N ARG A 180 12.76 -16.96 -1.49
CA ARG A 180 14.13 -16.56 -1.13
C ARG A 180 14.51 -15.20 -1.76
N HIS A 181 14.14 -14.99 -3.04
CA HIS A 181 14.35 -13.73 -3.76
C HIS A 181 13.05 -12.91 -3.79
N SER A 182 12.55 -12.56 -2.61
CA SER A 182 11.24 -11.95 -2.42
C SER A 182 11.07 -10.60 -3.11
N VAL A 183 12.09 -9.75 -3.12
CA VAL A 183 12.04 -8.44 -3.79
C VAL A 183 11.88 -8.61 -5.31
N LEU A 184 12.65 -9.53 -5.92
CA LEU A 184 12.54 -9.78 -7.36
C LEU A 184 11.17 -10.35 -7.73
N ALA A 185 10.66 -11.30 -6.95
CA ALA A 185 9.33 -11.86 -7.15
C ALA A 185 8.23 -10.80 -6.96
N GLY A 186 8.38 -9.93 -5.96
CA GLY A 186 7.48 -8.81 -5.75
C GLY A 186 7.47 -7.81 -6.90
N LEU A 187 8.64 -7.50 -7.47
CA LEU A 187 8.76 -6.65 -8.67
C LEU A 187 8.08 -7.29 -9.88
N LEU A 188 8.30 -8.60 -10.10
CA LEU A 188 7.63 -9.32 -11.19
C LEU A 188 6.11 -9.32 -11.02
N TYR A 189 5.61 -9.46 -9.79
CA TYR A 189 4.20 -9.33 -9.52
C TYR A 189 3.70 -7.90 -9.77
N ALA A 190 4.36 -6.88 -9.23
CA ALA A 190 3.95 -5.49 -9.34
C ALA A 190 3.92 -5.00 -10.79
N PHE A 191 4.95 -5.28 -11.57
CA PHE A 191 5.03 -4.83 -12.96
C PHE A 191 4.44 -5.81 -13.97
N GLY A 192 4.59 -7.10 -13.74
CA GLY A 192 4.08 -8.13 -14.65
C GLY A 192 2.58 -8.37 -14.45
N TRP A 193 2.17 -8.68 -13.22
CA TRP A 193 0.78 -9.01 -12.93
C TRP A 193 -0.08 -7.76 -12.78
N GLU A 194 0.22 -6.90 -11.82
CA GLU A 194 -0.56 -5.68 -11.56
C GLU A 194 -0.36 -4.59 -12.62
N GLY A 195 0.78 -4.57 -13.31
CA GLY A 195 1.05 -3.60 -14.38
C GLY A 195 0.43 -3.95 -15.73
N ILE A 196 0.11 -5.21 -16.01
CA ILE A 196 -0.37 -5.65 -17.33
C ILE A 196 -1.81 -6.16 -17.27
N ILE A 197 -2.14 -7.04 -16.32
CA ILE A 197 -3.42 -7.75 -16.28
C ILE A 197 -4.66 -6.83 -16.15
N PRO A 198 -4.64 -5.72 -15.37
CA PRO A 198 -5.79 -4.82 -15.28
C PRO A 198 -6.22 -4.21 -16.63
N TYR A 199 -5.30 -4.11 -17.58
CA TYR A 199 -5.55 -3.55 -18.91
C TYR A 199 -6.01 -4.59 -19.94
N LEU A 200 -6.02 -5.88 -19.58
CA LEU A 200 -6.51 -6.93 -20.47
C LEU A 200 -8.04 -7.01 -20.42
N PRO A 201 -8.71 -7.20 -21.57
CA PRO A 201 -10.15 -7.39 -21.62
C PRO A 201 -10.56 -8.72 -20.97
N GLY A 202 -11.74 -8.74 -20.35
CA GLY A 202 -12.35 -9.95 -19.81
C GLY A 202 -12.18 -10.13 -18.30
N TYR A 203 -12.37 -11.38 -17.83
CA TYR A 203 -12.43 -11.69 -16.39
C TYR A 203 -11.06 -11.69 -15.69
N LEU A 204 -9.94 -11.71 -16.43
CA LEU A 204 -8.60 -11.81 -15.84
C LEU A 204 -8.28 -10.64 -14.92
N ARG A 205 -8.76 -9.44 -15.20
CA ARG A 205 -8.53 -8.26 -14.36
C ARG A 205 -9.15 -8.38 -12.97
N LYS A 206 -10.23 -9.17 -12.80
CA LYS A 206 -10.81 -9.47 -11.47
C LYS A 206 -9.87 -10.26 -10.56
N LEU A 207 -8.76 -10.77 -11.09
CA LEU A 207 -7.70 -11.44 -10.32
C LEU A 207 -6.65 -10.46 -9.79
N THR A 208 -6.79 -9.16 -10.03
CA THR A 208 -5.86 -8.12 -9.58
C THR A 208 -6.45 -7.31 -8.42
N ILE A 209 -5.59 -6.91 -7.50
CA ILE A 209 -5.97 -6.03 -6.38
C ILE A 209 -6.34 -4.65 -6.92
N THR A 210 -5.58 -4.17 -7.92
CA THR A 210 -5.83 -2.89 -8.62
C THR A 210 -7.28 -2.76 -9.11
N HIS A 211 -7.86 -3.82 -9.68
CA HIS A 211 -9.24 -3.78 -10.18
C HIS A 211 -10.25 -3.41 -9.08
N TYR A 212 -10.14 -4.02 -7.91
CA TYR A 212 -11.06 -3.75 -6.79
C TYR A 212 -10.83 -2.37 -6.19
N ILE A 213 -9.58 -1.90 -6.11
CA ILE A 213 -9.27 -0.55 -5.63
C ILE A 213 -9.86 0.49 -6.59
N GLN A 214 -9.65 0.36 -7.90
CA GLN A 214 -10.22 1.26 -8.91
C GLN A 214 -11.74 1.25 -8.93
N SER A 215 -12.37 0.11 -8.62
CA SER A 215 -13.84 0.00 -8.58
C SER A 215 -14.48 0.80 -7.42
N ILE A 216 -13.71 1.13 -6.37
CA ILE A 216 -14.20 1.87 -5.20
C ILE A 216 -13.84 3.37 -5.29
N LEU A 217 -12.81 3.74 -6.08
CA LEU A 217 -12.36 5.13 -6.19
C LEU A 217 -13.52 6.05 -6.60
N PRO A 218 -13.75 7.18 -5.87
CA PRO A 218 -14.89 8.06 -6.10
C PRO A 218 -14.77 8.89 -7.38
N HIS A 219 -13.59 8.88 -8.00
CA HIS A 219 -13.32 9.71 -9.16
C HIS A 219 -13.70 8.97 -10.44
N ASP A 220 -14.53 9.61 -11.26
CA ASP A 220 -14.77 9.15 -12.61
C ASP A 220 -13.47 9.27 -13.42
N ASP A 221 -12.97 8.13 -13.87
CA ASP A 221 -11.81 8.10 -14.77
C ASP A 221 -12.21 8.77 -16.09
N THR A 222 -11.91 10.04 -16.19
CA THR A 222 -12.08 10.86 -17.40
C THR A 222 -11.12 10.47 -18.52
N ALA A 223 -10.34 9.42 -18.37
CA ALA A 223 -9.59 8.78 -19.46
C ALA A 223 -10.54 8.01 -20.40
N GLY A 224 -11.44 8.74 -21.02
CA GLY A 224 -12.62 8.25 -21.76
C GLY A 224 -12.38 7.15 -22.81
N ALA A 225 -11.21 7.03 -23.41
CA ALA A 225 -10.90 5.96 -24.36
C ALA A 225 -10.46 4.65 -23.68
N ILE A 226 -9.76 4.75 -22.54
CA ILE A 226 -9.30 3.58 -21.79
C ILE A 226 -10.44 3.01 -20.92
N ALA A 227 -11.31 3.86 -20.39
CA ALA A 227 -12.48 3.43 -19.64
C ALA A 227 -13.45 2.57 -20.48
N MET A 228 -13.55 2.80 -21.77
CA MET A 228 -14.36 1.94 -22.69
C MET A 228 -13.74 0.55 -22.90
N LEU A 229 -12.45 0.41 -22.78
CA LEU A 229 -11.73 -0.88 -22.84
C LEU A 229 -11.75 -1.62 -21.51
N ILE A 230 -11.88 -0.88 -20.41
CA ILE A 230 -12.01 -1.39 -19.05
C ILE A 230 -13.49 -1.73 -18.85
N GLY A 231 -13.93 -2.96 -19.07
CA GLY A 231 -15.31 -3.40 -18.88
C GLY A 231 -15.88 -3.09 -17.48
N GLU A 232 -17.02 -3.66 -17.10
CA GLU A 232 -17.79 -3.36 -15.88
C GLU A 232 -16.97 -3.34 -14.59
N ARG A 233 -17.14 -2.29 -13.80
CA ARG A 233 -16.59 -2.18 -12.43
C ARG A 233 -17.32 -3.14 -11.51
N SER A 234 -16.63 -3.73 -10.56
CA SER A 234 -17.27 -4.49 -9.48
C SER A 234 -18.02 -3.54 -8.53
N GLY A 235 -19.07 -4.05 -7.89
CA GLY A 235 -19.82 -3.26 -6.91
C GLY A 235 -18.88 -2.79 -5.76
N PRO A 236 -19.11 -1.61 -5.16
CA PRO A 236 -18.24 -1.07 -4.11
C PRO A 236 -18.18 -1.98 -2.88
N LEU A 237 -19.30 -2.57 -2.48
CA LEU A 237 -19.33 -3.52 -1.36
C LEU A 237 -18.60 -4.82 -1.69
N GLU A 238 -18.79 -5.37 -2.90
CA GLU A 238 -18.07 -6.55 -3.39
C GLU A 238 -16.56 -6.31 -3.36
N SER A 239 -16.11 -5.16 -3.86
CA SER A 239 -14.71 -4.81 -3.91
C SER A 239 -14.09 -4.65 -2.52
N LEU A 240 -14.80 -3.99 -1.60
CA LEU A 240 -14.36 -3.84 -0.22
C LEU A 240 -14.23 -5.20 0.47
N LEU A 241 -15.25 -6.05 0.37
CA LEU A 241 -15.23 -7.39 0.97
C LEU A 241 -14.10 -8.25 0.37
N THR A 242 -13.89 -8.17 -0.93
CA THR A 242 -12.82 -8.93 -1.60
C THR A 242 -11.43 -8.47 -1.14
N LEU A 243 -11.18 -7.16 -1.02
CA LEU A 243 -9.91 -6.63 -0.53
C LEU A 243 -9.61 -7.08 0.91
N VAL A 244 -10.61 -7.02 1.79
CA VAL A 244 -10.47 -7.48 3.17
C VAL A 244 -10.23 -8.99 3.22
N LEU A 245 -10.97 -9.77 2.43
CA LEU A 245 -10.81 -11.22 2.35
C LEU A 245 -9.40 -11.59 1.85
N LEU A 246 -8.91 -10.94 0.79
CA LEU A 246 -7.57 -11.14 0.26
C LEU A 246 -6.49 -10.80 1.30
N ALA A 247 -6.64 -9.68 2.00
CA ALA A 247 -5.70 -9.30 3.06
C ALA A 247 -5.63 -10.36 4.17
N VAL A 248 -6.78 -10.83 4.64
CA VAL A 248 -6.86 -11.89 5.67
C VAL A 248 -6.28 -13.21 5.16
N LEU A 249 -6.60 -13.60 3.93
CA LEU A 249 -6.13 -14.84 3.31
C LEU A 249 -4.60 -14.82 3.14
N PHE A 250 -4.03 -13.75 2.59
CA PHE A 250 -2.59 -13.63 2.40
C PHE A 250 -1.85 -13.60 3.73
N LEU A 251 -2.35 -12.85 4.70
CA LEU A 251 -1.72 -12.75 6.01
C LEU A 251 -1.80 -14.06 6.82
N SER A 252 -2.92 -14.77 6.75
CA SER A 252 -3.05 -16.08 7.37
C SER A 252 -2.12 -17.12 6.73
N THR A 253 -2.04 -17.13 5.40
CA THR A 253 -1.11 -18.00 4.65
C THR A 253 0.34 -17.66 4.96
N ALA A 254 0.72 -16.39 5.00
CA ALA A 254 2.05 -15.96 5.39
C ALA A 254 2.41 -16.42 6.81
N SER A 255 1.45 -16.29 7.73
CA SER A 255 1.60 -16.72 9.13
C SER A 255 1.78 -18.24 9.27
N LEU A 256 1.06 -19.04 8.46
CA LEU A 256 1.23 -20.49 8.41
C LEU A 256 2.60 -20.89 7.83
N ILE A 257 3.04 -20.24 6.75
CA ILE A 257 4.35 -20.49 6.17
C ILE A 257 5.46 -20.22 7.19
N VAL A 258 5.40 -19.10 7.91
CA VAL A 258 6.39 -18.76 8.95
C VAL A 258 6.37 -19.74 10.10
N ARG A 259 5.19 -20.31 10.42
CA ARG A 259 5.06 -21.32 11.46
C ARG A 259 5.76 -22.62 11.08
N GLU A 260 5.56 -23.11 9.85
CA GLU A 260 5.97 -24.44 9.43
C GLU A 260 7.37 -24.45 8.81
N LYS A 261 7.82 -23.34 8.24
CA LYS A 261 9.12 -23.28 7.59
C LYS A 261 10.25 -23.32 8.63
N GLU A 262 11.07 -24.33 8.53
CA GLU A 262 12.36 -24.38 9.20
C GLU A 262 13.35 -23.57 8.36
N TYR A 263 13.70 -22.39 8.82
CA TYR A 263 14.74 -21.58 8.19
C TYR A 263 16.10 -22.18 8.56
N LEU A 264 16.56 -23.17 7.77
CA LEU A 264 17.89 -23.72 7.89
C LEU A 264 18.92 -22.63 7.59
N ILE A 265 19.73 -22.33 8.57
CA ILE A 265 20.89 -21.47 8.42
C ILE A 265 21.94 -22.35 7.77
N GLU A 266 22.13 -22.22 6.47
CA GLU A 266 23.32 -22.75 5.81
C GLU A 266 24.56 -22.09 6.48
N GLN A 267 25.36 -22.91 7.15
CA GLN A 267 26.62 -22.53 7.77
C GLN A 267 27.66 -22.15 6.70
#